data_d72761b15891f155c785d90e84122d08
#
_entry.id   d72761b15891f155c785d90e84122d08
#
_cell.length_a   1.000
_cell.length_b   1.000
_cell.length_c   1.000
_cell.angle_alpha   90.00
_cell.angle_beta   90.00
_cell.angle_gamma   90.00
#
_symmetry.space_group_name_H-M   'P 1'
#
loop_
_entity.id
_entity.type
_entity.pdbx_description
1 polymer ?
#
loop_
_entity_poly.entity_id
_entity_poly.type
_entity_poly.pdbx_seq_one_letter_code
_entity_poly.pdbx_strand_id
1 'polypeptide(L)'
;MSAPVLDGITAREISHRRLRTRVLFSGPVDGTPVLFIHGNFSSATWWEESLVSLPDNYLGIAPDLRGYHGADPAAKIDATRGMGDFVDDALALMDHLGHKRFHVVGNSLGGLVVWWLMADAPGRLLSATLAGPGSPFGFGGTRDARGTPTTPDYAGSGGGLINPDLVKSLLAGDRDSISDFSPRGIMRRLVWSGGQVPEREDALIDAMFRVHTGDRELPGDYEASPNWPYVRPGKWGATNAMSPQYATGLV
;
A
#
# COMPACT_ATOMS: atom_id res chain seq x y z
N MET A 1 -21.54 2.07 0.65
CA MET A 1 -21.60 0.59 0.73
C MET A 1 -20.35 0.07 0.06
N SER A 2 -19.66 -0.93 0.63
CA SER A 2 -18.53 -1.58 -0.06
C SER A 2 -19.04 -2.34 -1.28
N ALA A 3 -18.29 -2.31 -2.40
CA ALA A 3 -18.60 -3.18 -3.53
C ALA A 3 -18.70 -4.64 -3.05
N PRO A 4 -19.60 -5.46 -3.61
CA PRO A 4 -19.66 -6.87 -3.28
C PRO A 4 -18.31 -7.53 -3.61
N VAL A 5 -17.82 -8.37 -2.72
CA VAL A 5 -16.63 -9.18 -2.96
C VAL A 5 -16.96 -10.35 -3.90
N LEU A 6 -15.93 -10.92 -4.56
CA LEU A 6 -16.08 -12.11 -5.38
C LEU A 6 -16.59 -13.31 -4.56
N ASP A 7 -17.30 -14.23 -5.23
CA ASP A 7 -17.68 -15.50 -4.63
C ASP A 7 -16.44 -16.26 -4.12
N GLY A 8 -16.59 -16.87 -2.95
CA GLY A 8 -15.46 -17.52 -2.25
C GLY A 8 -14.67 -16.61 -1.34
N ILE A 9 -14.99 -15.31 -1.28
CA ILE A 9 -14.36 -14.35 -0.37
C ILE A 9 -15.29 -13.99 0.77
N THR A 10 -14.77 -13.95 1.98
CA THR A 10 -15.44 -13.42 3.16
C THR A 10 -14.76 -12.15 3.62
N ALA A 11 -15.49 -11.05 3.73
CA ALA A 11 -15.00 -9.80 4.29
C ALA A 11 -15.38 -9.71 5.78
N ARG A 12 -14.40 -9.42 6.64
CA ARG A 12 -14.61 -9.23 8.09
C ARG A 12 -13.90 -7.96 8.55
N GLU A 13 -14.47 -7.29 9.55
CA GLU A 13 -13.78 -6.29 10.33
C GLU A 13 -13.00 -6.99 11.45
N ILE A 14 -11.70 -6.76 11.51
CA ILE A 14 -10.81 -7.30 12.54
C ILE A 14 -10.26 -6.13 13.37
N SER A 15 -10.40 -6.25 14.69
CA SER A 15 -9.79 -5.34 15.65
C SER A 15 -8.66 -6.04 16.37
N HIS A 16 -7.42 -5.66 16.11
CA HIS A 16 -6.26 -6.12 16.85
C HIS A 16 -5.60 -4.96 17.62
N ARG A 17 -4.57 -5.24 18.41
CA ARG A 17 -3.94 -4.29 19.33
C ARG A 17 -3.48 -2.95 18.71
N ARG A 18 -3.29 -2.88 17.38
CA ARG A 18 -2.76 -1.70 16.68
C ARG A 18 -3.75 -1.03 15.75
N LEU A 19 -4.67 -1.81 15.15
CA LEU A 19 -5.53 -1.32 14.08
C LEU A 19 -6.84 -2.09 14.07
N ARG A 20 -7.93 -1.39 13.79
CA ARG A 20 -9.19 -1.94 13.34
C ARG A 20 -9.25 -1.80 11.83
N THR A 21 -9.45 -2.89 11.10
CA THR A 21 -9.45 -2.86 9.64
C THR A 21 -10.31 -3.94 9.03
N ARG A 22 -10.75 -3.71 7.79
CA ARG A 22 -11.38 -4.72 6.96
C ARG A 22 -10.32 -5.71 6.47
N VAL A 23 -10.63 -6.99 6.54
CA VAL A 23 -9.79 -8.07 6.04
C VAL A 23 -10.61 -8.98 5.15
N LEU A 24 -10.09 -9.31 3.98
CA LEU A 24 -10.66 -10.31 3.07
C LEU A 24 -10.00 -11.65 3.35
N PHE A 25 -10.81 -12.70 3.33
CA PHE A 25 -10.39 -14.08 3.52
C PHE A 25 -10.88 -14.97 2.39
N SER A 26 -10.06 -15.94 1.96
CA SER A 26 -10.43 -17.02 1.04
C SER A 26 -9.82 -18.34 1.49
N GLY A 27 -10.43 -19.45 1.10
CA GLY A 27 -9.94 -20.80 1.42
C GLY A 27 -10.25 -21.25 2.85
N PRO A 28 -9.75 -22.44 3.24
CA PRO A 28 -10.05 -23.07 4.53
C PRO A 28 -9.33 -22.39 5.69
N VAL A 29 -9.99 -22.32 6.84
CA VAL A 29 -9.48 -21.64 8.04
C VAL A 29 -8.20 -22.27 8.62
N ASP A 30 -7.97 -23.54 8.36
CA ASP A 30 -6.80 -24.32 8.74
C ASP A 30 -5.74 -24.41 7.61
N GLY A 31 -5.98 -23.74 6.49
CA GLY A 31 -5.02 -23.65 5.39
C GLY A 31 -3.73 -22.91 5.74
N THR A 32 -2.70 -23.13 4.94
CA THR A 32 -1.43 -22.41 5.09
C THR A 32 -1.63 -20.92 4.80
N PRO A 33 -1.33 -19.99 5.74
CA PRO A 33 -1.66 -18.59 5.59
C PRO A 33 -0.79 -17.87 4.55
N VAL A 34 -1.43 -17.09 3.69
CA VAL A 34 -0.82 -16.19 2.71
C VAL A 34 -1.34 -14.78 2.97
N LEU A 35 -0.47 -13.89 3.42
CA LEU A 35 -0.80 -12.48 3.63
C LEU A 35 -0.56 -11.68 2.35
N PHE A 36 -1.58 -10.97 1.88
CA PHE A 36 -1.52 -10.09 0.71
C PHE A 36 -1.52 -8.63 1.14
N ILE A 37 -0.49 -7.88 0.75
CA ILE A 37 -0.30 -6.47 1.12
C ILE A 37 -0.42 -5.62 -0.15
N HIS A 38 -1.44 -4.76 -0.19
CA HIS A 38 -1.75 -3.95 -1.36
C HIS A 38 -0.82 -2.74 -1.53
N GLY A 39 -0.86 -2.13 -2.72
CA GLY A 39 -0.07 -0.94 -3.06
C GLY A 39 -0.72 0.37 -2.63
N ASN A 40 -0.04 1.47 -2.95
CA ASN A 40 -0.62 2.81 -2.79
C ASN A 40 -1.82 2.99 -3.74
N PHE A 41 -2.76 3.87 -3.43
CA PHE A 41 -4.01 4.06 -4.18
C PHE A 41 -4.80 2.77 -4.44
N SER A 42 -4.80 1.84 -3.49
CA SER A 42 -5.39 0.53 -3.63
C SER A 42 -6.12 0.11 -2.34
N SER A 43 -6.60 -1.11 -2.28
CA SER A 43 -7.18 -1.75 -1.10
C SER A 43 -7.05 -3.27 -1.22
N ALA A 44 -7.51 -4.01 -0.21
CA ALA A 44 -7.59 -5.47 -0.26
C ALA A 44 -8.40 -5.99 -1.47
N THR A 45 -9.32 -5.19 -2.01
CA THR A 45 -10.12 -5.52 -3.20
C THR A 45 -9.26 -5.84 -4.43
N TRP A 46 -8.06 -5.27 -4.54
CA TRP A 46 -7.13 -5.55 -5.65
C TRP A 46 -6.56 -6.97 -5.62
N TRP A 47 -6.73 -7.68 -4.51
CA TRP A 47 -6.26 -9.06 -4.35
C TRP A 47 -7.35 -10.10 -4.52
N GLU A 48 -8.61 -9.70 -4.80
CA GLU A 48 -9.73 -10.63 -4.82
C GLU A 48 -9.55 -11.75 -5.85
N GLU A 49 -9.11 -11.44 -7.09
CA GLU A 49 -8.85 -12.46 -8.10
C GLU A 49 -7.69 -13.40 -7.69
N SER A 50 -6.67 -12.86 -7.03
CA SER A 50 -5.57 -13.68 -6.51
C SER A 50 -6.02 -14.56 -5.35
N LEU A 51 -6.89 -14.04 -4.48
CA LEU A 51 -7.44 -14.78 -3.34
C LEU A 51 -8.28 -15.98 -3.79
N VAL A 52 -9.16 -15.81 -4.79
CA VAL A 52 -9.99 -16.91 -5.29
C VAL A 52 -9.21 -17.90 -6.16
N SER A 53 -8.01 -17.51 -6.62
CA SER A 53 -7.13 -18.37 -7.44
C SER A 53 -6.13 -19.17 -6.59
N LEU A 54 -6.12 -18.99 -5.26
CA LEU A 54 -5.25 -19.78 -4.40
C LEU A 54 -5.67 -21.26 -4.42
N PRO A 55 -4.71 -22.20 -4.38
CA PRO A 55 -5.02 -23.61 -4.20
C PRO A 55 -5.76 -23.87 -2.87
N ASP A 56 -6.58 -24.94 -2.83
CA ASP A 56 -7.50 -25.25 -1.74
C ASP A 56 -6.86 -25.48 -0.37
N ASN A 57 -5.54 -25.64 -0.31
CA ASN A 57 -4.80 -25.82 0.94
C ASN A 57 -4.23 -24.52 1.52
N TYR A 58 -4.53 -23.38 0.94
CA TYR A 58 -4.09 -22.07 1.43
C TYR A 58 -5.24 -21.24 2.00
N LEU A 59 -4.93 -20.47 3.04
CA LEU A 59 -5.78 -19.44 3.61
C LEU A 59 -5.29 -18.07 3.12
N GLY A 60 -6.01 -17.43 2.21
CA GLY A 60 -5.71 -16.08 1.77
C GLY A 60 -6.20 -15.05 2.78
N ILE A 61 -5.37 -14.05 3.09
CA ILE A 61 -5.64 -12.97 4.05
C ILE A 61 -5.18 -11.65 3.43
N ALA A 62 -6.11 -10.74 3.15
CA ALA A 62 -5.80 -9.43 2.58
C ALA A 62 -6.43 -8.31 3.42
N PRO A 63 -5.66 -7.60 4.27
CA PRO A 63 -6.16 -6.44 5.00
C PRO A 63 -6.18 -5.19 4.13
N ASP A 64 -7.10 -4.26 4.43
CA ASP A 64 -6.90 -2.86 4.09
C ASP A 64 -5.84 -2.26 5.02
N LEU A 65 -4.85 -1.58 4.46
CA LEU A 65 -3.74 -1.02 5.22
C LEU A 65 -4.16 0.25 5.97
N ARG A 66 -3.40 0.62 6.98
CA ARG A 66 -3.47 1.92 7.66
C ARG A 66 -3.50 3.06 6.64
N GLY A 67 -4.40 4.04 6.80
CA GLY A 67 -4.60 5.15 5.86
C GLY A 67 -5.46 4.80 4.63
N TYR A 68 -6.00 3.57 4.56
CA TYR A 68 -6.82 3.11 3.45
C TYR A 68 -8.18 2.57 3.93
N HIS A 69 -9.08 2.36 3.02
CA HIS A 69 -10.52 2.27 3.11
C HIS A 69 -11.12 1.59 4.34
N GLY A 70 -10.81 0.39 4.66
CA GLY A 70 -11.44 -0.34 5.78
C GLY A 70 -10.69 -0.19 7.10
N ALA A 71 -9.59 0.58 7.11
CA ALA A 71 -8.82 0.83 8.31
C ALA A 71 -9.38 2.02 9.10
N ASP A 72 -9.18 2.02 10.41
CA ASP A 72 -9.58 3.10 11.29
C ASP A 72 -8.96 4.44 10.84
N PRO A 73 -9.76 5.47 10.48
CA PRO A 73 -9.25 6.75 10.02
C PRO A 73 -8.50 7.54 11.11
N ALA A 74 -8.63 7.18 12.38
CA ALA A 74 -7.84 7.76 13.45
C ALA A 74 -6.39 7.24 13.48
N ALA A 75 -6.13 6.07 12.89
CA ALA A 75 -4.81 5.47 12.81
C ALA A 75 -3.98 6.10 11.69
N LYS A 76 -3.20 7.13 12.02
CA LYS A 76 -2.36 7.86 11.07
C LYS A 76 -1.03 7.15 10.81
N ILE A 77 -0.39 7.49 9.68
CA ILE A 77 0.90 6.93 9.26
C ILE A 77 2.01 7.89 9.68
N ASP A 78 2.87 7.44 10.58
CA ASP A 78 4.12 8.14 10.94
C ASP A 78 5.22 7.80 9.94
N ALA A 79 5.44 8.68 8.97
CA ALA A 79 6.41 8.45 7.91
C ALA A 79 7.85 8.36 8.43
N THR A 80 8.15 8.95 9.59
CA THR A 80 9.50 8.90 10.17
C THR A 80 9.94 7.50 10.57
N ARG A 81 8.98 6.55 10.63
CA ARG A 81 9.21 5.14 10.87
C ARG A 81 9.40 4.32 9.57
N GLY A 82 9.45 4.97 8.41
CA GLY A 82 9.45 4.28 7.13
C GLY A 82 8.24 3.34 6.99
N MET A 83 8.47 2.07 6.66
CA MET A 83 7.41 1.07 6.59
C MET A 83 7.03 0.46 7.95
N GLY A 84 7.62 0.92 9.05
CA GLY A 84 7.46 0.30 10.38
C GLY A 84 6.02 0.20 10.88
N ASP A 85 5.17 1.19 10.60
CA ASP A 85 3.74 1.10 10.99
C ASP A 85 3.02 -0.04 10.26
N PHE A 86 3.28 -0.22 8.97
CA PHE A 86 2.67 -1.28 8.17
C PHE A 86 3.19 -2.67 8.56
N VAL A 87 4.49 -2.79 8.84
CA VAL A 87 5.12 -4.03 9.32
C VAL A 87 4.52 -4.46 10.65
N ASP A 88 4.47 -3.54 11.61
CA ASP A 88 3.90 -3.81 12.92
C ASP A 88 2.42 -4.19 12.85
N ASP A 89 1.64 -3.53 11.98
CA ASP A 89 0.22 -3.84 11.78
C ASP A 89 0.05 -5.24 11.16
N ALA A 90 0.87 -5.58 10.15
CA ALA A 90 0.86 -6.91 9.53
C ALA A 90 1.19 -8.02 10.53
N LEU A 91 2.25 -7.84 11.32
CA LEU A 91 2.63 -8.80 12.36
C LEU A 91 1.55 -8.92 13.45
N ALA A 92 0.97 -7.79 13.88
CA ALA A 92 -0.08 -7.78 14.89
C ALA A 92 -1.38 -8.45 14.39
N LEU A 93 -1.73 -8.29 13.11
CA LEU A 93 -2.86 -9.00 12.49
C LEU A 93 -2.60 -10.52 12.49
N MET A 94 -1.42 -10.95 12.01
CA MET A 94 -1.09 -12.37 11.94
C MET A 94 -1.01 -13.02 13.33
N ASP A 95 -0.52 -12.29 14.34
CA ASP A 95 -0.53 -12.74 15.75
C ASP A 95 -1.97 -12.88 16.27
N HIS A 96 -2.83 -11.90 15.99
CA HIS A 96 -4.24 -11.93 16.38
C HIS A 96 -4.99 -13.13 15.78
N LEU A 97 -4.66 -13.47 14.53
CA LEU A 97 -5.21 -14.64 13.84
C LEU A 97 -4.56 -15.98 14.23
N GLY A 98 -3.52 -15.95 15.08
CA GLY A 98 -2.84 -17.15 15.56
C GLY A 98 -1.77 -17.71 14.61
N HIS A 99 -1.38 -16.99 13.58
CA HIS A 99 -0.42 -17.45 12.58
C HIS A 99 1.01 -17.03 12.91
N LYS A 100 1.83 -17.96 13.37
CA LYS A 100 3.25 -17.73 13.72
C LYS A 100 4.13 -17.53 12.48
N ARG A 101 3.85 -18.26 11.40
CA ARG A 101 4.55 -18.15 10.12
C ARG A 101 3.56 -18.11 8.97
N PHE A 102 3.90 -17.38 7.91
CA PHE A 102 3.01 -17.17 6.77
C PHE A 102 3.82 -16.88 5.50
N HIS A 103 3.24 -17.13 4.34
CA HIS A 103 3.69 -16.58 3.08
C HIS A 103 3.24 -15.12 2.98
N VAL A 104 4.03 -14.27 2.34
CA VAL A 104 3.65 -12.88 2.12
C VAL A 104 3.79 -12.50 0.64
N VAL A 105 2.81 -11.78 0.13
CA VAL A 105 2.78 -11.22 -1.23
C VAL A 105 2.56 -9.72 -1.10
N GLY A 106 3.39 -8.89 -1.73
CA GLY A 106 3.25 -7.43 -1.70
C GLY A 106 3.41 -6.79 -3.06
N ASN A 107 2.54 -5.83 -3.35
CA ASN A 107 2.59 -5.03 -4.57
C ASN A 107 2.98 -3.58 -4.28
N SER A 108 3.88 -2.99 -5.08
CA SER A 108 4.25 -1.57 -5.00
C SER A 108 4.68 -1.16 -3.57
N LEU A 109 3.92 -0.29 -2.88
CA LEU A 109 4.09 0.03 -1.45
C LEU A 109 4.07 -1.24 -0.59
N GLY A 110 3.14 -2.16 -0.85
CA GLY A 110 3.11 -3.46 -0.15
C GLY A 110 4.39 -4.27 -0.35
N GLY A 111 5.03 -4.15 -1.50
CA GLY A 111 6.35 -4.73 -1.75
C GLY A 111 7.46 -4.11 -0.90
N LEU A 112 7.40 -2.79 -0.60
CA LEU A 112 8.29 -2.17 0.38
C LEU A 112 8.07 -2.72 1.78
N VAL A 113 6.81 -2.93 2.18
CA VAL A 113 6.49 -3.57 3.47
C VAL A 113 7.06 -4.99 3.53
N VAL A 114 7.00 -5.74 2.43
CA VAL A 114 7.61 -7.09 2.35
C VAL A 114 9.13 -7.03 2.51
N TRP A 115 9.82 -6.07 1.90
CA TRP A 115 11.26 -5.88 2.13
C TRP A 115 11.58 -5.69 3.61
N TRP A 116 10.82 -4.84 4.30
CA TRP A 116 10.99 -4.60 5.74
C TRP A 116 10.65 -5.84 6.59
N LEU A 117 9.59 -6.57 6.26
CA LEU A 117 9.27 -7.84 6.93
C LEU A 117 10.41 -8.86 6.78
N MET A 118 11.07 -8.91 5.62
CA MET A 118 12.22 -9.80 5.38
C MET A 118 13.42 -9.41 6.24
N ALA A 119 13.63 -8.12 6.51
CA ALA A 119 14.71 -7.63 7.36
C ALA A 119 14.39 -7.80 8.85
N ASP A 120 13.20 -7.36 9.28
CA ASP A 120 12.86 -7.23 10.70
C ASP A 120 12.33 -8.54 11.32
N ALA A 121 11.66 -9.36 10.51
CA ALA A 121 10.99 -10.55 10.99
C ALA A 121 11.15 -11.78 10.07
N PRO A 122 12.38 -12.12 9.60
CA PRO A 122 12.58 -13.20 8.62
C PRO A 122 12.07 -14.56 9.13
N GLY A 123 12.13 -14.81 10.44
CA GLY A 123 11.62 -16.04 11.05
C GLY A 123 10.10 -16.21 10.98
N ARG A 124 9.36 -15.16 10.65
CA ARG A 124 7.91 -15.18 10.47
C ARG A 124 7.51 -15.62 9.05
N LEU A 125 8.42 -15.57 8.10
CA LEU A 125 8.11 -15.79 6.69
C LEU A 125 8.38 -17.23 6.27
N LEU A 126 7.42 -17.82 5.56
CA LEU A 126 7.57 -19.08 4.82
C LEU A 126 8.16 -18.79 3.43
N SER A 127 7.66 -17.74 2.77
CA SER A 127 8.23 -17.16 1.56
C SER A 127 7.78 -15.71 1.41
N ALA A 128 8.45 -14.96 0.53
CA ALA A 128 8.10 -13.60 0.15
C ALA A 128 8.00 -13.47 -1.37
N THR A 129 6.91 -12.88 -1.85
CA THR A 129 6.68 -12.57 -3.27
C THR A 129 6.52 -11.07 -3.44
N LEU A 130 7.26 -10.50 -4.37
CA LEU A 130 7.34 -9.07 -4.63
C LEU A 130 6.82 -8.79 -6.04
N ALA A 131 5.65 -8.17 -6.15
CA ALA A 131 5.01 -7.82 -7.41
C ALA A 131 5.20 -6.32 -7.70
N GLY A 132 6.17 -5.97 -8.56
CA GLY A 132 6.49 -4.58 -8.89
C GLY A 132 6.80 -3.74 -7.64
N PRO A 133 7.69 -4.19 -6.75
CA PRO A 133 7.92 -3.50 -5.47
C PRO A 133 8.57 -2.14 -5.68
N GLY A 134 8.37 -1.23 -4.73
CA GLY A 134 9.26 -0.09 -4.58
C GLY A 134 10.68 -0.55 -4.26
N SER A 135 11.69 0.30 -4.58
CA SER A 135 13.08 0.02 -4.24
C SER A 135 13.27 -0.11 -2.72
N PRO A 136 14.09 -1.03 -2.22
CA PRO A 136 14.42 -1.10 -0.79
C PRO A 136 15.07 0.18 -0.25
N PHE A 137 15.60 1.02 -1.14
CA PHE A 137 16.14 2.35 -0.81
C PHE A 137 15.10 3.47 -0.87
N GLY A 138 13.81 3.15 -1.02
CA GLY A 138 12.75 4.12 -1.13
C GLY A 138 12.37 4.49 -2.55
N PHE A 139 11.40 5.41 -2.68
CA PHE A 139 10.80 5.83 -3.94
C PHE A 139 11.08 7.31 -4.25
N GLY A 140 11.72 7.55 -5.39
CA GLY A 140 12.11 8.89 -5.85
C GLY A 140 13.37 9.43 -5.16
N GLY A 141 13.95 10.48 -5.73
CA GLY A 141 15.03 11.26 -5.11
C GLY A 141 16.37 10.54 -4.92
N THR A 142 16.62 9.40 -5.55
CA THR A 142 17.91 8.69 -5.52
C THR A 142 18.60 8.72 -6.89
N ARG A 143 19.95 8.71 -6.90
CA ARG A 143 20.76 8.83 -8.12
C ARG A 143 21.52 7.56 -8.51
N ASP A 144 21.52 6.54 -7.67
CA ASP A 144 22.24 5.29 -7.93
C ASP A 144 21.57 4.09 -7.26
N ALA A 145 22.08 2.88 -7.57
CA ALA A 145 21.55 1.62 -7.05
C ALA A 145 21.84 1.39 -5.56
N ARG A 146 22.56 2.28 -4.89
CA ARG A 146 22.84 2.24 -3.45
C ARG A 146 21.94 3.16 -2.64
N GLY A 147 20.95 3.79 -3.31
CA GLY A 147 20.03 4.69 -2.65
C GLY A 147 20.62 6.06 -2.28
N THR A 148 21.76 6.46 -2.89
CA THR A 148 22.36 7.76 -2.62
C THR A 148 21.36 8.86 -2.99
N PRO A 149 20.99 9.77 -2.08
CA PRO A 149 20.04 10.82 -2.38
C PRO A 149 20.59 11.79 -3.42
N THR A 150 19.71 12.30 -4.28
CA THR A 150 20.03 13.31 -5.30
C THR A 150 20.43 14.63 -4.65
N THR A 151 19.76 14.97 -3.55
CA THR A 151 20.02 16.15 -2.74
C THR A 151 20.10 15.76 -1.26
N PRO A 152 20.89 16.49 -0.42
CA PRO A 152 21.06 16.15 1.00
C PRO A 152 19.76 16.18 1.82
N ASP A 153 18.75 16.91 1.37
CA ASP A 153 17.44 17.06 2.02
C ASP A 153 16.34 16.21 1.39
N TYR A 154 16.70 15.26 0.52
CA TYR A 154 15.79 14.34 -0.15
C TYR A 154 14.72 15.02 -1.01
N ALA A 155 14.94 16.24 -1.50
CA ALA A 155 14.06 16.90 -2.44
C ALA A 155 13.75 15.98 -3.63
N GLY A 156 12.52 16.00 -4.10
CA GLY A 156 12.08 15.12 -5.19
C GLY A 156 11.71 13.70 -4.72
N SER A 157 11.43 13.51 -3.42
CA SER A 157 10.83 12.30 -2.89
C SER A 157 9.66 12.62 -1.96
N GLY A 158 8.83 11.61 -1.64
CA GLY A 158 7.73 11.75 -0.69
C GLY A 158 6.45 12.38 -1.23
N GLY A 159 5.59 12.88 -0.32
CA GLY A 159 4.23 13.36 -0.61
C GLY A 159 4.14 14.51 -1.59
N GLY A 160 5.13 15.38 -1.62
CA GLY A 160 5.20 16.49 -2.58
C GLY A 160 5.30 16.09 -4.06
N LEU A 161 5.56 14.80 -4.34
CA LEU A 161 5.55 14.24 -5.71
C LEU A 161 4.15 13.81 -6.18
N ILE A 162 3.17 13.75 -5.29
CA ILE A 162 1.80 13.40 -5.68
C ILE A 162 1.20 14.58 -6.42
N ASN A 163 0.71 14.31 -7.65
CA ASN A 163 0.11 15.34 -8.47
C ASN A 163 -1.14 15.92 -7.79
N PRO A 164 -1.22 17.25 -7.59
CA PRO A 164 -2.36 17.90 -6.95
C PRO A 164 -3.69 17.68 -7.69
N ASP A 165 -3.65 17.55 -9.02
CA ASP A 165 -4.86 17.32 -9.82
C ASP A 165 -5.44 15.92 -9.56
N LEU A 166 -4.59 14.91 -9.28
CA LEU A 166 -5.07 13.60 -8.85
C LEU A 166 -5.79 13.70 -7.50
N VAL A 167 -5.19 14.39 -6.52
CA VAL A 167 -5.82 14.58 -5.20
C VAL A 167 -7.15 15.30 -5.35
N LYS A 168 -7.20 16.36 -6.16
CA LYS A 168 -8.43 17.10 -6.46
C LYS A 168 -9.50 16.22 -7.11
N SER A 169 -9.12 15.37 -8.06
CA SER A 169 -10.02 14.44 -8.72
C SER A 169 -10.57 13.38 -7.75
N LEU A 170 -9.72 12.84 -6.85
CA LEU A 170 -10.15 11.94 -5.79
C LEU A 170 -11.16 12.61 -4.84
N LEU A 171 -10.87 13.83 -4.38
CA LEU A 171 -11.75 14.59 -3.49
C LEU A 171 -13.09 14.96 -4.15
N ALA A 172 -13.08 15.21 -5.45
CA ALA A 172 -14.29 15.48 -6.25
C ALA A 172 -15.12 14.22 -6.54
N GLY A 173 -14.58 13.01 -6.26
CA GLY A 173 -15.25 11.75 -6.57
C GLY A 173 -15.31 11.46 -8.08
N ASP A 174 -14.38 11.99 -8.88
CA ASP A 174 -14.35 11.84 -10.33
C ASP A 174 -13.92 10.42 -10.74
N ARG A 175 -14.91 9.54 -10.94
CA ARG A 175 -14.73 8.14 -11.33
C ARG A 175 -14.69 7.91 -12.83
N ASP A 176 -15.23 8.84 -13.60
CA ASP A 176 -15.56 8.61 -15.00
C ASP A 176 -14.56 9.23 -15.97
N SER A 177 -13.91 10.32 -15.56
CA SER A 177 -12.90 11.00 -16.36
C SER A 177 -11.71 10.09 -16.67
N ILE A 178 -11.26 10.16 -17.92
CA ILE A 178 -10.04 9.49 -18.41
C ILE A 178 -8.90 10.49 -18.66
N SER A 179 -8.98 11.68 -18.05
CA SER A 179 -7.90 12.68 -18.13
C SER A 179 -6.60 12.12 -17.52
N ASP A 180 -5.47 12.71 -17.90
CA ASP A 180 -4.14 12.23 -17.52
C ASP A 180 -3.92 12.10 -15.99
N PHE A 181 -4.65 12.87 -15.21
CA PHE A 181 -4.53 12.91 -13.75
C PHE A 181 -5.79 12.43 -13.02
N SER A 182 -6.79 11.93 -13.75
CA SER A 182 -7.91 11.25 -13.11
C SER A 182 -7.50 9.87 -12.62
N PRO A 183 -8.13 9.32 -11.56
CA PRO A 183 -7.83 7.97 -11.09
C PRO A 183 -7.89 6.92 -12.20
N ARG A 184 -8.95 6.91 -13.00
CA ARG A 184 -9.12 5.98 -14.11
C ARG A 184 -8.07 6.19 -15.23
N GLY A 185 -7.78 7.44 -15.58
CA GLY A 185 -6.76 7.77 -16.57
C GLY A 185 -5.37 7.32 -16.16
N ILE A 186 -4.99 7.52 -14.89
CA ILE A 186 -3.73 7.03 -14.32
C ILE A 186 -3.67 5.51 -14.37
N MET A 187 -4.72 4.80 -13.99
CA MET A 187 -4.74 3.34 -14.00
C MET A 187 -4.56 2.79 -15.41
N ARG A 188 -5.29 3.30 -16.37
CA ARG A 188 -5.20 2.88 -17.79
C ARG A 188 -3.86 3.20 -18.43
N ARG A 189 -3.20 4.27 -18.01
CA ARG A 189 -1.95 4.72 -18.61
C ARG A 189 -0.70 4.12 -17.95
N LEU A 190 -0.70 3.97 -16.62
CA LEU A 190 0.50 3.65 -15.86
C LEU A 190 0.47 2.27 -15.19
N VAL A 191 -0.71 1.73 -14.91
CA VAL A 191 -0.83 0.51 -14.11
C VAL A 191 -1.18 -0.69 -14.99
N TRP A 192 -2.16 -0.56 -15.88
CA TRP A 192 -2.58 -1.65 -16.75
C TRP A 192 -1.78 -1.66 -18.05
N SER A 193 -0.99 -2.72 -18.25
CA SER A 193 -0.13 -2.83 -19.43
C SER A 193 -0.92 -3.21 -20.70
N GLY A 194 -0.39 -2.81 -21.85
CA GLY A 194 -0.90 -3.23 -23.16
C GLY A 194 -2.29 -2.72 -23.52
N GLY A 195 -2.78 -1.66 -22.86
CA GLY A 195 -4.11 -1.09 -23.12
C GLY A 195 -5.28 -1.99 -22.66
N GLN A 196 -5.00 -3.06 -21.94
CA GLN A 196 -6.04 -3.92 -21.38
C GLN A 196 -6.73 -3.22 -20.21
N VAL A 197 -8.06 -3.32 -20.18
CA VAL A 197 -8.87 -2.82 -19.08
C VAL A 197 -9.41 -4.04 -18.32
N PRO A 198 -9.17 -4.15 -16.99
CA PRO A 198 -9.71 -5.25 -16.19
C PRO A 198 -11.25 -5.30 -16.28
N GLU A 199 -11.83 -6.50 -16.27
CA GLU A 199 -13.30 -6.68 -16.26
C GLU A 199 -13.95 -5.95 -15.07
N ARG A 200 -13.27 -5.92 -13.91
CA ARG A 200 -13.72 -5.26 -12.69
C ARG A 200 -13.12 -3.85 -12.50
N GLU A 201 -12.84 -3.15 -13.59
CA GLU A 201 -12.25 -1.80 -13.52
C GLU A 201 -12.93 -0.89 -12.51
N ASP A 202 -14.26 -0.85 -12.50
CA ASP A 202 -15.02 0.05 -11.61
C ASP A 202 -14.79 -0.27 -10.14
N ALA A 203 -14.73 -1.54 -9.77
CA ALA A 203 -14.45 -1.95 -8.39
C ALA A 203 -13.01 -1.60 -7.97
N LEU A 204 -12.05 -1.71 -8.89
CA LEU A 204 -10.65 -1.34 -8.65
C LEU A 204 -10.48 0.18 -8.56
N ILE A 205 -11.19 0.94 -9.40
CA ILE A 205 -11.22 2.40 -9.32
C ILE A 205 -11.90 2.86 -8.03
N ASP A 206 -13.04 2.27 -7.64
CA ASP A 206 -13.69 2.58 -6.37
C ASP A 206 -12.76 2.34 -5.16
N ALA A 207 -11.87 1.37 -5.24
CA ALA A 207 -10.86 1.14 -4.20
C ALA A 207 -9.89 2.32 -4.04
N MET A 208 -9.56 3.03 -5.12
CA MET A 208 -8.71 4.23 -5.05
C MET A 208 -9.37 5.37 -4.28
N PHE A 209 -10.69 5.54 -4.41
CA PHE A 209 -11.43 6.59 -3.69
C PHE A 209 -11.56 6.34 -2.19
N ARG A 210 -11.04 5.23 -1.73
CA ARG A 210 -11.10 4.83 -0.33
C ARG A 210 -9.80 5.11 0.42
N VAL A 211 -8.80 5.67 -0.25
CA VAL A 211 -7.63 6.20 0.43
C VAL A 211 -8.05 7.41 1.28
N HIS A 212 -7.59 7.44 2.50
CA HIS A 212 -7.81 8.61 3.35
C HIS A 212 -6.93 9.76 2.86
N THR A 213 -7.53 10.93 2.68
CA THR A 213 -6.85 12.12 2.16
C THR A 213 -6.63 13.15 3.25
N GLY A 214 -5.47 13.81 3.21
CA GLY A 214 -5.10 14.86 4.15
C GLY A 214 -3.60 14.91 4.41
N ASP A 215 -3.17 15.88 5.17
CA ASP A 215 -1.75 16.14 5.46
C ASP A 215 -1.05 14.99 6.20
N ARG A 216 -1.80 14.13 6.88
CA ARG A 216 -1.26 13.00 7.63
C ARG A 216 -1.51 11.64 6.97
N GLU A 217 -2.03 11.63 5.75
CA GLU A 217 -2.45 10.42 5.04
C GLU A 217 -1.99 10.44 3.59
N LEU A 218 -2.84 10.87 2.65
CA LEU A 218 -2.51 11.10 1.24
C LEU A 218 -2.90 12.55 0.86
N PRO A 219 -2.03 13.32 0.25
CA PRO A 219 -0.66 13.00 -0.22
C PRO A 219 0.38 12.89 0.90
N GLY A 220 0.05 13.22 2.14
CA GLY A 220 0.96 13.50 3.24
C GLY A 220 1.35 14.96 3.28
N ASP A 221 2.03 15.35 4.34
CA ASP A 221 2.65 16.65 4.43
C ASP A 221 3.93 16.74 3.57
N TYR A 222 4.40 17.93 3.32
CA TYR A 222 5.69 18.18 2.66
C TYR A 222 6.28 19.49 3.18
N GLU A 223 7.59 19.63 3.03
CA GLU A 223 8.32 20.82 3.41
C GLU A 223 8.94 21.50 2.18
N ALA A 224 9.13 22.81 2.24
CA ALA A 224 9.85 23.53 1.20
C ALA A 224 11.32 23.12 1.15
N SER A 225 11.89 23.07 -0.06
CA SER A 225 13.31 22.80 -0.30
C SER A 225 13.92 23.88 -1.20
N PRO A 226 15.19 24.25 -1.00
CA PRO A 226 15.92 25.07 -1.96
C PRO A 226 16.32 24.29 -3.22
N ASN A 227 16.24 22.96 -3.18
CA ASN A 227 16.61 22.07 -4.27
C ASN A 227 15.38 21.72 -5.15
N TRP A 228 15.60 21.57 -6.45
CA TRP A 228 14.55 21.13 -7.34
C TRP A 228 14.02 19.72 -6.94
N PRO A 229 12.73 19.45 -6.96
CA PRO A 229 11.58 20.25 -7.42
C PRO A 229 10.99 21.20 -6.36
N TYR A 230 11.75 21.66 -5.40
CA TYR A 230 11.42 22.64 -4.36
C TYR A 230 10.47 22.10 -3.26
N VAL A 231 10.32 20.79 -3.22
CA VAL A 231 9.58 20.08 -2.17
C VAL A 231 10.41 18.90 -1.66
N ARG A 232 10.33 18.65 -0.36
CA ARG A 232 10.93 17.50 0.31
C ARG A 232 9.89 16.80 1.20
N PRO A 233 10.13 15.53 1.61
CA PRO A 233 9.17 14.80 2.42
C PRO A 233 8.94 15.47 3.78
N GLY A 234 7.68 15.45 4.19
CA GLY A 234 7.25 15.73 5.56
C GLY A 234 7.33 14.48 6.44
N LYS A 235 6.57 14.48 7.54
CA LYS A 235 6.61 13.43 8.58
C LYS A 235 5.42 12.48 8.56
N TRP A 236 4.43 12.72 7.72
CA TRP A 236 3.16 11.99 7.72
C TRP A 236 2.81 11.44 6.35
N GLY A 237 2.09 10.31 6.35
CA GLY A 237 1.48 9.71 5.17
C GLY A 237 2.34 8.65 4.49
N ALA A 238 1.65 7.75 3.77
CA ALA A 238 2.26 6.58 3.13
C ALA A 238 3.34 6.96 2.11
N THR A 239 3.11 8.03 1.33
CA THR A 239 4.06 8.45 0.28
C THR A 239 5.36 8.98 0.88
N ASN A 240 5.28 9.70 2.00
CA ASN A 240 6.48 10.12 2.73
C ASN A 240 7.21 8.93 3.35
N ALA A 241 6.48 7.95 3.90
CA ALA A 241 7.05 6.72 4.45
C ALA A 241 7.87 5.93 3.40
N MET A 242 7.52 6.06 2.11
CA MET A 242 8.28 5.48 0.99
C MET A 242 9.52 6.31 0.61
N SER A 243 9.73 7.52 1.16
CA SER A 243 10.88 8.34 0.83
C SER A 243 12.19 7.68 1.27
N PRO A 244 13.28 7.83 0.48
CA PRO A 244 14.62 7.43 0.91
C PRO A 244 15.04 8.03 2.25
N GLN A 245 14.50 9.18 2.63
CA GLN A 245 14.76 9.79 3.93
C GLN A 245 14.40 8.86 5.10
N TYR A 246 13.36 8.04 4.94
CA TYR A 246 12.81 7.19 5.99
C TYR A 246 12.92 5.70 5.67
N ALA A 247 13.20 5.34 4.43
CA ALA A 247 13.33 3.94 4.00
C ALA A 247 14.69 3.31 4.34
N THR A 248 15.61 4.05 4.94
CA THR A 248 17.01 3.64 5.21
C THR A 248 17.16 2.53 6.27
N GLY A 249 16.11 2.08 6.91
CA GLY A 249 16.14 1.01 7.90
C GLY A 249 16.49 -0.38 7.34
N LEU A 250 16.63 -0.52 6.01
CA LEU A 250 16.97 -1.79 5.34
C LEU A 250 18.45 -1.95 4.97
N VAL A 251 19.31 -0.92 5.23
CA VAL A 251 20.72 -0.93 4.78
C VAL A 251 21.65 -0.70 5.95
#